data_91c43ff93e13733ecab05033f7321a7f
#
_entry.id   91c43ff93e13733ecab05033f7321a7f
#
_cell.length_a   1.000
_cell.length_b   1.000
_cell.length_c   1.000
_cell.angle_alpha   90.00
_cell.angle_beta   90.00
_cell.angle_gamma   90.00
#
_symmetry.space_group_name_H-M   'P 1'
#
loop_
_entity.id
_entity.type
_entity.pdbx_description
1 polymer ?
#
loop_
_entity_poly.entity_id
_entity_poly.type
_entity_poly.pdbx_seq_one_letter_code
_entity_poly.pdbx_strand_id
1 'polypeptide(L)' 'MNQEFFMYRGYPLVRKGNEIYYGYMSEPFVVMMQIVHQQEVNGLKVADKIRVYQIATKEPDPVKAITKTSDRPNL' A
#
# COMPACT_ATOMS: atom_id res chain seq x y z
N MET A 1 13.03 -7.50 10.71
CA MET A 1 11.99 -6.73 10.01
C MET A 1 10.76 -7.61 9.84
N ASN A 2 9.63 -7.14 10.32
CA ASN A 2 8.40 -7.91 10.28
C ASN A 2 7.64 -7.62 9.00
N GLN A 3 7.38 -8.68 8.24
CA GLN A 3 6.56 -8.63 7.06
C GLN A 3 5.33 -9.49 7.31
N GLU A 4 4.16 -8.91 7.20
CA GLU A 4 2.90 -9.62 7.38
C GLU A 4 2.28 -9.90 6.02
N PHE A 5 1.78 -11.11 5.86
CA PHE A 5 1.18 -11.56 4.62
C PHE A 5 -0.24 -12.04 4.89
N PHE A 6 -1.19 -11.49 4.15
CA PHE A 6 -2.61 -11.86 4.25
C PHE A 6 -3.19 -12.05 2.86
N MET A 7 -4.28 -12.83 2.79
CA MET A 7 -5.10 -12.88 1.58
C MET A 7 -6.37 -12.09 1.82
N TYR A 8 -6.68 -11.18 0.91
CA TYR A 8 -7.88 -10.35 0.99
C TYR A 8 -8.61 -10.41 -0.35
N ARG A 9 -9.82 -10.98 -0.34
CA ARG A 9 -10.67 -11.13 -1.55
C ARG A 9 -9.92 -11.80 -2.72
N GLY A 10 -9.12 -12.82 -2.39
CA GLY A 10 -8.39 -13.58 -3.41
C GLY A 10 -7.07 -12.98 -3.86
N TYR A 11 -6.66 -11.84 -3.29
CA TYR A 11 -5.40 -11.19 -3.63
C TYR A 11 -4.50 -11.09 -2.41
N PRO A 12 -3.18 -11.25 -2.60
CA PRO A 12 -2.25 -11.09 -1.48
C PRO A 12 -2.15 -9.62 -1.05
N LEU A 13 -2.12 -9.44 0.26
CA LEU A 13 -1.91 -8.15 0.89
C LEU A 13 -0.71 -8.29 1.81
N VAL A 14 0.36 -7.55 1.52
CA VAL A 14 1.62 -7.64 2.25
C VAL A 14 1.90 -6.31 2.91
N ARG A 15 2.06 -6.32 4.23
CA ARG A 15 2.42 -5.14 4.99
C ARG A 15 3.89 -5.23 5.41
N LYS A 16 4.61 -4.13 5.20
CA LYS A 16 6.00 -3.99 5.62
C LYS A 16 6.17 -2.57 6.16
N GLY A 17 6.25 -2.44 7.49
CA GLY A 17 6.33 -1.12 8.11
C GLY A 17 5.10 -0.28 7.80
N ASN A 18 5.32 0.88 7.21
CA ASN A 18 4.24 1.81 6.84
C ASN A 18 3.76 1.63 5.41
N GLU A 19 4.20 0.56 4.73
CA GLU A 19 3.81 0.29 3.35
C GLU A 19 2.98 -0.97 3.28
N ILE A 20 1.93 -0.94 2.47
CA ILE A 20 1.04 -2.07 2.23
C ILE A 20 0.95 -2.28 0.73
N TYR A 21 1.26 -3.50 0.28
CA TYR A 21 1.18 -3.88 -1.13
C TYR A 21 0.01 -4.81 -1.33
N TYR A 22 -0.79 -4.57 -2.37
CA TYR A 22 -1.99 -5.35 -2.65
C TYR A 22 -2.05 -5.73 -4.11
N GLY A 23 -2.15 -7.03 -4.39
CA GLY A 23 -2.26 -7.57 -5.73
C GLY A 23 -1.14 -8.55 -6.07
N TYR A 24 -1.25 -9.18 -7.22
CA TYR A 24 -0.23 -10.11 -7.72
C TYR A 24 0.73 -9.37 -8.66
N MET A 25 2.03 -9.62 -8.50
CA MET A 25 3.03 -9.07 -9.41
C MET A 25 2.90 -9.60 -10.84
N SER A 26 2.16 -10.68 -11.03
CA SER A 26 1.82 -11.18 -12.38
C SER A 26 0.74 -10.36 -13.06
N GLU A 27 0.00 -9.55 -12.31
CA GLU A 27 -0.98 -8.62 -12.87
C GLU A 27 -0.28 -7.39 -13.44
N PRO A 28 -0.91 -6.66 -14.39
CA PRO A 28 -0.29 -5.46 -14.95
C PRO A 28 -0.08 -4.34 -13.94
N PHE A 29 -0.87 -4.29 -12.88
CA PHE A 29 -0.78 -3.26 -11.84
C PHE A 29 -0.93 -3.87 -10.47
N VAL A 30 -0.26 -3.27 -9.50
CA VAL A 30 -0.50 -3.52 -8.07
C VAL A 30 -0.77 -2.20 -7.39
N VAL A 31 -1.40 -2.26 -6.21
CA VAL A 31 -1.67 -1.09 -5.39
C VAL A 31 -0.70 -1.09 -4.22
N MET A 32 -0.04 0.04 -4.02
CA MET A 32 0.79 0.26 -2.85
C MET A 32 0.20 1.41 -2.05
N MET A 33 -0.02 1.18 -0.76
CA MET A 33 -0.52 2.19 0.16
C MET A 33 0.59 2.54 1.13
N GLN A 34 0.82 3.83 1.33
CA GLN A 34 1.81 4.32 2.27
C GLN A 34 1.09 5.09 3.37
N ILE A 35 1.31 4.68 4.62
CA ILE A 35 0.77 5.39 5.77
C ILE A 35 1.64 6.63 5.97
N VAL A 36 1.07 7.80 5.64
CA VAL A 36 1.80 9.07 5.70
C VAL A 36 1.72 9.69 7.08
N HIS A 37 0.58 9.53 7.75
CA HIS A 37 0.37 10.11 9.08
C HIS A 37 -0.48 9.20 9.94
N GLN A 38 -0.14 9.11 11.22
CA GLN A 38 -0.89 8.36 12.21
C GLN A 38 -1.17 9.26 13.39
N GLN A 39 -2.30 9.01 14.07
CA GLN A 39 -2.59 9.63 15.36
C GLN A 39 -2.97 8.55 16.36
N GLU A 40 -2.82 8.85 17.62
CA GLU A 40 -3.18 7.93 18.69
C GLU A 40 -4.58 8.26 19.17
N VAL A 41 -5.45 7.26 19.15
CA VAL A 41 -6.83 7.38 19.62
C VAL A 41 -7.07 6.25 20.61
N ASN A 42 -7.35 6.59 21.86
CA ASN A 42 -7.61 5.62 22.93
C ASN A 42 -6.50 4.58 23.07
N GLY A 43 -5.23 5.00 22.93
CA GLY A 43 -4.09 4.12 23.04
C GLY A 43 -3.76 3.33 21.78
N LEU A 44 -4.51 3.50 20.71
CA LEU A 44 -4.30 2.81 19.44
C LEU A 44 -3.80 3.79 18.38
N LYS A 45 -2.85 3.34 17.56
CA LYS A 45 -2.38 4.11 16.41
C LYS A 45 -3.33 3.90 15.25
N VAL A 46 -3.90 4.99 14.77
CA VAL A 46 -4.85 4.99 13.65
C VAL A 46 -4.27 5.80 12.51
N ALA A 47 -4.24 5.22 11.34
CA ALA A 47 -3.80 5.94 10.14
C ALA A 47 -4.88 6.94 9.74
N ASP A 48 -4.52 8.23 9.68
CA ASP A 48 -5.44 9.29 9.30
C ASP A 48 -5.07 9.94 7.97
N LYS A 49 -3.95 9.53 7.37
CA LYS A 49 -3.60 9.95 6.01
C LYS A 49 -2.82 8.83 5.33
N ILE A 50 -3.35 8.37 4.22
CA ILE A 50 -2.78 7.28 3.45
C ILE A 50 -2.61 7.74 2.01
N ARG A 51 -1.43 7.53 1.44
CA ARG A 51 -1.17 7.78 0.03
C ARG A 51 -1.27 6.47 -0.72
N VAL A 52 -2.10 6.46 -1.75
CA VAL A 52 -2.36 5.27 -2.57
C VAL A 52 -1.69 5.44 -3.92
N TYR A 53 -0.90 4.44 -4.31
CA TYR A 53 -0.20 4.42 -5.60
C TYR A 53 -0.69 3.24 -6.42
N GLN A 54 -0.90 3.48 -7.71
CA GLN A 54 -1.05 2.40 -8.68
C GLN A 54 0.29 2.20 -9.37
N ILE A 55 0.82 0.99 -9.31
CA ILE A 55 2.17 0.68 -9.79
C ILE A 55 2.10 -0.33 -10.93
N ALA A 56 2.70 0.03 -12.07
CA ALA A 56 2.83 -0.88 -13.21
C ALA A 56 3.93 -1.89 -12.90
N THR A 57 3.58 -3.17 -12.89
CA THR A 57 4.50 -4.23 -12.44
C THR A 57 5.63 -4.51 -13.40
N LYS A 58 5.45 -4.18 -14.69
CA LYS A 58 6.45 -4.49 -15.72
C LYS A 58 7.35 -3.32 -16.07
N GLU A 59 7.14 -2.16 -15.46
CA GLU A 59 7.99 -1.00 -15.70
C GLU A 59 9.22 -1.08 -14.80
N PRO A 60 10.45 -1.16 -15.38
CA PRO A 60 11.66 -1.26 -14.56
C PRO A 60 12.06 0.03 -13.85
N ASP A 61 11.61 1.19 -14.35
CA ASP A 61 11.91 2.47 -13.72
C ASP A 61 10.89 2.73 -12.60
N PRO A 62 11.32 2.82 -11.31
CA PRO A 62 10.38 3.00 -10.20
C PRO A 62 9.54 4.27 -10.32
N VAL A 63 10.10 5.34 -10.87
CA VAL A 63 9.36 6.60 -11.01
C VAL A 63 8.28 6.48 -12.08
N LYS A 64 8.60 5.85 -13.21
CA LYS A 64 7.63 5.64 -14.28
C LYS A 64 6.59 4.58 -13.95
N ALA A 65 6.90 3.69 -13.01
CA ALA A 65 5.98 2.64 -12.61
C ALA A 65 4.77 3.20 -11.86
N ILE A 66 4.91 4.35 -11.23
CA ILE A 66 3.80 4.99 -10.52
C ILE A 66 2.90 5.68 -11.54
N THR A 67 1.74 5.07 -11.83
CA THR A 67 0.82 5.56 -12.86
C THR A 67 -0.29 6.45 -12.30
N LYS A 68 -0.64 6.26 -11.02
CA LYS A 68 -1.65 7.09 -10.34
C LYS A 68 -1.27 7.25 -8.88
N THR A 69 -1.60 8.40 -8.33
CA THR A 69 -1.40 8.71 -6.92
C THR A 69 -2.63 9.42 -6.38
N SER A 70 -3.10 9.00 -5.21
CA SER A 70 -4.21 9.67 -4.54
C SER A 70 -4.01 9.59 -3.02
N ASP A 71 -4.61 10.53 -2.30
CA ASP A 71 -4.58 10.54 -0.84
C ASP A 71 -5.95 10.18 -0.30
N ARG A 72 -5.95 9.40 0.80
CA ARG A 72 -7.14 8.96 1.48
C ARG A 72 -7.02 9.24 2.97
N PRO A 73 -8.13 9.53 3.67
CA PRO A 73 -8.07 9.78 5.12
C PRO A 73 -7.91 8.50 5.95
N ASN A 74 -8.26 7.36 5.39
CA ASN A 74 -8.11 6.07 6.08
C ASN A 74 -8.08 4.93 5.07
N LEU A 75 -7.83 3.74 5.58
CA LEU A 75 -7.84 2.53 4.77
C LEU A 75 -9.25 2.14 4.30
#